data_07417f6dc889537fc37d2bc320d92e70
#
_entry.id   07417f6dc889537fc37d2bc320d92e70
#
_cell.length_a   1.000
_cell.length_b   1.000
_cell.length_c   1.000
_cell.angle_alpha   90.00
_cell.angle_beta   90.00
_cell.angle_gamma   90.00
#
_symmetry.space_group_name_H-M   'P 1'
#
loop_
_entity.id
_entity.type
_entity.pdbx_description
1 polymer ?
#
loop_
_entity_poly.entity_id
_entity_poly.type
_entity_poly.pdbx_seq_one_letter_code
_entity_poly.pdbx_strand_id
1 'polypeptide(L)'
;MGAAQVARRVFHCGETMVGKGSRQPMVRTSKSHPTPTSPAREQAAIIIAKNIERSIEEDIVLGRRLPRERLVEQDLCDLFETHRGDVRLALFELEKKGLVERIPNRGAMVRGLTPKDVREIYAVREELEVMAVRIIAFPVGEGDIERLEQLQRQHTAAVAAGDLLTVFYSNLSFHQVLFGLCGNACLIETIELLAQKVYGIRFYANAFPESLDRARQDHLDIIEALRASRRDDLIALTRRHLKPSPAAYIKAYERRFGDADPVTGNHGRAVPRGR
;
A
#
# COMPACT_ATOMS: atom_id res chain seq x y z
N MET A 1 -5.43 25.28 -12.41
CA MET A 1 -4.37 26.01 -13.16
C MET A 1 -3.11 26.01 -12.33
N GLY A 2 -2.01 25.40 -12.82
CA GLY A 2 -0.67 25.69 -12.39
C GLY A 2 0.04 24.70 -11.47
N ALA A 3 0.49 23.56 -12.00
CA ALA A 3 1.69 22.88 -11.49
C ALA A 3 2.27 21.95 -12.58
N ALA A 4 2.59 22.54 -13.73
CA ALA A 4 3.27 21.85 -14.81
C ALA A 4 4.21 22.84 -15.51
N GLN A 5 5.24 23.29 -14.79
CA GLN A 5 6.30 24.09 -15.42
C GLN A 5 7.47 24.27 -14.45
N VAL A 6 8.37 23.30 -14.37
CA VAL A 6 9.81 23.49 -14.10
C VAL A 6 10.53 22.18 -14.46
N ALA A 7 11.08 22.08 -15.65
CA ALA A 7 12.32 21.38 -15.99
C ALA A 7 12.54 21.40 -17.50
N ARG A 8 13.02 22.53 -18.02
CA ARG A 8 13.74 22.62 -19.29
C ARG A 8 14.92 23.56 -19.11
N ARG A 9 16.13 23.01 -19.10
CA ARG A 9 17.40 23.62 -19.56
C ARG A 9 18.36 22.47 -19.79
N VAL A 10 18.57 22.12 -21.01
CA VAL A 10 19.57 22.54 -22.01
C VAL A 10 20.98 22.11 -21.62
N PHE A 11 21.51 21.14 -22.33
CA PHE A 11 22.91 21.08 -22.63
C PHE A 11 23.13 20.81 -24.12
N HIS A 12 23.91 21.73 -24.71
CA HIS A 12 24.27 21.81 -26.09
C HIS A 12 25.52 20.96 -26.40
N CYS A 13 25.48 20.39 -27.51
CA CYS A 13 26.47 20.06 -28.56
C CYS A 13 27.96 20.32 -28.30
N GLY A 14 28.77 19.36 -28.68
CA GLY A 14 30.19 19.51 -28.95
C GLY A 14 30.72 18.37 -29.81
N GLU A 15 30.87 18.61 -31.10
CA GLU A 15 31.37 17.69 -32.12
C GLU A 15 32.91 17.50 -32.09
N THR A 16 33.27 16.35 -32.72
CA THR A 16 34.47 16.06 -33.53
C THR A 16 35.74 15.58 -32.83
N MET A 17 36.23 14.42 -33.21
CA MET A 17 37.21 14.14 -34.23
C MET A 17 37.62 12.66 -34.30
N VAL A 18 37.83 12.22 -35.53
CA VAL A 18 38.22 10.89 -35.99
C VAL A 18 39.69 10.60 -35.69
N GLY A 19 39.99 9.38 -35.18
CA GLY A 19 41.34 8.83 -35.08
C GLY A 19 41.35 7.33 -35.37
N LYS A 20 41.84 6.93 -36.54
CA LYS A 20 42.10 5.53 -36.94
C LYS A 20 43.33 5.01 -36.19
N GLY A 21 43.18 3.88 -35.48
CA GLY A 21 44.30 3.17 -34.86
C GLY A 21 44.01 1.65 -34.77
N SER A 22 44.88 0.89 -35.31
CA SER A 22 44.98 -0.57 -35.58
C SER A 22 44.58 -1.47 -34.44
N ARG A 23 43.89 -2.59 -34.83
CA ARG A 23 43.45 -3.69 -33.95
C ARG A 23 44.62 -4.61 -33.61
N GLN A 24 44.81 -4.89 -32.30
CA GLN A 24 45.37 -6.13 -31.80
C GLN A 24 44.32 -6.84 -30.94
N PRO A 25 44.26 -8.20 -30.94
CA PRO A 25 43.27 -8.93 -30.21
C PRO A 25 43.70 -9.09 -28.74
N MET A 26 43.01 -8.41 -27.82
CA MET A 26 43.17 -8.62 -26.39
C MET A 26 42.30 -9.79 -25.93
N VAL A 27 42.96 -10.81 -25.36
CA VAL A 27 42.34 -11.89 -24.61
C VAL A 27 41.56 -11.34 -23.44
N ARG A 28 40.23 -11.46 -23.46
CA ARG A 28 39.36 -11.07 -22.34
C ARG A 28 39.30 -12.20 -21.31
N THR A 29 40.13 -12.14 -20.29
CA THR A 29 39.88 -12.81 -19.02
C THR A 29 39.64 -11.74 -17.96
N SER A 30 38.38 -11.44 -17.65
CA SER A 30 38.04 -10.83 -16.37
C SER A 30 36.67 -11.28 -15.93
N LYS A 31 36.64 -12.28 -15.06
CA LYS A 31 35.54 -12.45 -14.13
C LYS A 31 35.60 -11.25 -13.20
N SER A 32 34.82 -10.22 -13.46
CA SER A 32 34.62 -9.12 -12.54
C SER A 32 33.88 -9.64 -11.33
N HIS A 33 34.60 -9.87 -10.21
CA HIS A 33 33.99 -9.97 -8.90
C HIS A 33 33.29 -8.66 -8.62
N PRO A 34 32.05 -8.67 -8.10
CA PRO A 34 31.39 -7.43 -7.67
C PRO A 34 32.24 -6.79 -6.56
N THR A 35 32.64 -5.54 -6.77
CA THR A 35 33.34 -4.75 -5.75
C THR A 35 32.41 -4.60 -4.56
N PRO A 36 32.86 -4.86 -3.31
CA PRO A 36 31.99 -4.66 -2.14
C PRO A 36 31.53 -3.21 -2.09
N THR A 37 30.24 -3.00 -2.09
CA THR A 37 29.61 -1.67 -1.93
C THR A 37 29.97 -1.15 -0.53
N SER A 38 30.36 0.13 -0.44
CA SER A 38 30.63 0.72 0.87
C SER A 38 29.35 0.78 1.70
N PRO A 39 29.40 0.60 3.04
CA PRO A 39 28.20 0.65 3.91
C PRO A 39 27.34 1.91 3.71
N ALA A 40 27.97 3.05 3.40
CA ALA A 40 27.25 4.29 3.10
C ALA A 40 26.43 4.21 1.81
N ARG A 41 26.90 3.49 0.79
CA ARG A 41 26.22 3.31 -0.49
C ARG A 41 25.04 2.35 -0.37
N GLU A 42 25.19 1.32 0.45
CA GLU A 42 24.12 0.38 0.78
C GLU A 42 23.00 1.06 1.57
N GLN A 43 23.36 1.89 2.55
CA GLN A 43 22.39 2.68 3.32
C GLN A 43 21.63 3.68 2.45
N ALA A 44 22.31 4.33 1.50
CA ALA A 44 21.66 5.24 0.54
C ALA A 44 20.67 4.50 -0.37
N ALA A 45 21.01 3.32 -0.87
CA ALA A 45 20.12 2.49 -1.69
C ALA A 45 18.86 2.07 -0.92
N ILE A 46 18.98 1.71 0.37
CA ILE A 46 17.84 1.38 1.23
C ILE A 46 16.91 2.59 1.40
N ILE A 47 17.46 3.78 1.60
CA ILE A 47 16.64 5.01 1.74
C ILE A 47 15.89 5.32 0.44
N ILE A 48 16.57 5.21 -0.71
CA ILE A 48 15.94 5.42 -2.03
C ILE A 48 14.82 4.41 -2.24
N ALA A 49 15.08 3.12 -2.00
CA ALA A 49 14.07 2.08 -2.15
C ALA A 49 12.85 2.30 -1.26
N LYS A 50 13.04 2.74 0.00
CA LYS A 50 11.94 3.10 0.91
C LYS A 50 11.11 4.28 0.40
N ASN A 51 11.74 5.28 -0.19
CA ASN A 51 11.03 6.43 -0.76
C ASN A 51 10.18 6.01 -1.97
N ILE A 52 10.71 5.15 -2.85
CA ILE A 52 9.98 4.58 -3.99
C ILE A 52 8.81 3.73 -3.50
N GLU A 53 9.06 2.83 -2.56
CA GLU A 53 8.05 1.98 -1.93
C GLU A 53 6.88 2.82 -1.41
N ARG A 54 7.20 3.83 -0.60
CA ARG A 54 6.22 4.74 -0.02
C ARG A 54 5.42 5.50 -1.09
N SER A 55 6.09 6.03 -2.10
CA SER A 55 5.42 6.76 -3.18
C SER A 55 4.44 5.88 -3.96
N ILE A 56 4.81 4.62 -4.27
CA ILE A 56 3.93 3.68 -4.96
C ILE A 56 2.77 3.25 -4.04
N GLU A 57 3.02 3.01 -2.76
CA GLU A 57 1.99 2.70 -1.76
C GLU A 57 0.95 3.82 -1.68
N GLU A 58 1.41 5.08 -1.58
CA GLU A 58 0.53 6.26 -1.56
C GLU A 58 -0.30 6.38 -2.84
N ASP A 59 0.29 6.11 -4.01
CA ASP A 59 -0.42 6.10 -5.28
C ASP A 59 -1.51 5.02 -5.33
N ILE A 60 -1.25 3.82 -4.79
CA ILE A 60 -2.24 2.74 -4.70
C ILE A 60 -3.37 3.11 -3.73
N VAL A 61 -3.02 3.62 -2.56
CA VAL A 61 -3.97 4.00 -1.50
C VAL A 61 -4.87 5.15 -1.94
N LEU A 62 -4.35 6.08 -2.74
CA LEU A 62 -5.10 7.22 -3.28
C LEU A 62 -5.79 6.91 -4.62
N GLY A 63 -5.70 5.67 -5.11
CA GLY A 63 -6.32 5.26 -6.39
C GLY A 63 -5.69 5.88 -7.63
N ARG A 64 -4.50 6.48 -7.52
CA ARG A 64 -3.71 6.95 -8.66
C ARG A 64 -3.12 5.80 -9.47
N ARG A 65 -2.87 4.66 -8.81
CA ARG A 65 -2.57 3.38 -9.44
C ARG A 65 -3.68 2.39 -9.19
N LEU A 66 -4.25 1.87 -10.26
CA LEU A 66 -5.44 1.01 -10.20
C LEU A 66 -5.06 -0.47 -10.04
N PRO A 67 -5.94 -1.30 -9.44
CA PRO A 67 -5.77 -2.75 -9.42
C PRO A 67 -5.48 -3.29 -10.83
N ARG A 68 -4.49 -4.19 -10.94
CA ARG A 68 -3.97 -4.80 -12.18
C ARG A 68 -3.20 -3.84 -13.10
N GLU A 69 -2.90 -2.63 -12.66
CA GLU A 69 -2.01 -1.73 -13.38
C GLU A 69 -0.57 -2.28 -13.36
N ARG A 70 0.09 -2.24 -14.52
CA ARG A 70 1.48 -2.73 -14.65
C ARG A 70 2.45 -1.68 -14.14
N LEU A 71 3.43 -2.13 -13.38
CA LEU A 71 4.55 -1.36 -12.87
C LEU A 71 5.81 -1.82 -13.61
N VAL A 72 6.18 -1.10 -14.69
CA VAL A 72 7.34 -1.42 -15.50
C VAL A 72 8.59 -0.87 -14.83
N GLU A 73 9.60 -1.73 -14.59
CA GLU A 73 10.84 -1.33 -13.89
C GLU A 73 11.52 -0.12 -14.54
N GLN A 74 11.56 -0.06 -15.89
CA GLN A 74 12.21 1.03 -16.60
C GLN A 74 11.48 2.35 -16.38
N ASP A 75 10.15 2.36 -16.48
CA ASP A 75 9.34 3.57 -16.26
C ASP A 75 9.51 4.10 -14.83
N LEU A 76 9.64 3.19 -13.85
CA LEU A 76 9.92 3.56 -12.46
C LEU A 76 11.34 4.08 -12.27
N CYS A 77 12.35 3.51 -12.96
CA CYS A 77 13.71 4.04 -12.94
C CYS A 77 13.76 5.48 -13.48
N ASP A 78 13.05 5.72 -14.57
CA ASP A 78 12.99 7.04 -15.21
C ASP A 78 12.21 8.04 -14.33
N LEU A 79 11.09 7.61 -13.73
CA LEU A 79 10.26 8.43 -12.84
C LEU A 79 11.01 8.88 -11.58
N PHE A 80 11.78 7.97 -10.96
CA PHE A 80 12.47 8.21 -9.70
C PHE A 80 13.96 8.57 -9.88
N GLU A 81 14.42 8.71 -11.13
CA GLU A 81 15.82 9.02 -11.47
C GLU A 81 16.82 8.10 -10.75
N THR A 82 16.55 6.77 -10.77
CA THR A 82 17.28 5.79 -9.97
C THR A 82 17.65 4.53 -10.76
N HIS A 83 18.35 3.61 -10.10
CA HIS A 83 18.79 2.37 -10.69
C HIS A 83 17.77 1.23 -10.50
N ARG A 84 17.81 0.24 -11.40
CA ARG A 84 16.94 -0.95 -11.35
C ARG A 84 17.01 -1.71 -10.03
N GLY A 85 18.17 -1.69 -9.35
CA GLY A 85 18.35 -2.33 -8.04
C GLY A 85 17.43 -1.77 -6.98
N ASP A 86 17.34 -0.43 -6.91
CA ASP A 86 16.51 0.28 -5.92
C ASP A 86 15.02 0.05 -6.19
N VAL A 87 14.63 0.11 -7.48
CA VAL A 87 13.25 -0.19 -7.91
C VAL A 87 12.86 -1.63 -7.56
N ARG A 88 13.74 -2.60 -7.82
CA ARG A 88 13.46 -4.02 -7.49
C ARG A 88 13.34 -4.25 -6.00
N LEU A 89 14.15 -3.58 -5.19
CA LEU A 89 14.05 -3.64 -3.73
C LEU A 89 12.71 -3.06 -3.26
N ALA A 90 12.31 -1.90 -3.77
CA ALA A 90 11.01 -1.30 -3.46
C ALA A 90 9.83 -2.21 -3.86
N LEU A 91 9.87 -2.78 -5.07
CA LEU A 91 8.83 -3.71 -5.54
C LEU A 91 8.80 -5.01 -4.72
N PHE A 92 9.94 -5.48 -4.23
CA PHE A 92 10.01 -6.63 -3.33
C PHE A 92 9.34 -6.35 -1.97
N GLU A 93 9.59 -5.18 -1.38
CA GLU A 93 8.93 -4.80 -0.12
C GLU A 93 7.41 -4.60 -0.31
N LEU A 94 6.98 -4.00 -1.43
CA LEU A 94 5.56 -3.88 -1.77
C LEU A 94 4.89 -5.25 -2.00
N GLU A 95 5.61 -6.22 -2.58
CA GLU A 95 5.12 -7.60 -2.73
C GLU A 95 4.95 -8.29 -1.37
N LYS A 96 5.90 -8.13 -0.44
CA LYS A 96 5.78 -8.63 0.94
C LYS A 96 4.55 -8.07 1.67
N LYS A 97 4.26 -6.79 1.46
CA LYS A 97 3.02 -6.15 1.95
C LYS A 97 1.76 -6.64 1.22
N GLY A 98 1.91 -7.34 0.10
CA GLY A 98 0.79 -7.83 -0.72
C GLY A 98 0.08 -6.74 -1.52
N LEU A 99 0.73 -5.61 -1.77
CA LEU A 99 0.21 -4.50 -2.59
C LEU A 99 0.47 -4.70 -4.08
N VAL A 100 1.53 -5.43 -4.42
CA VAL A 100 1.87 -5.76 -5.80
C VAL A 100 2.16 -7.25 -5.94
N GLU A 101 2.14 -7.74 -7.17
CA GLU A 101 2.56 -9.09 -7.58
C GLU A 101 3.68 -8.93 -8.59
N ARG A 102 4.87 -9.51 -8.33
CA ARG A 102 5.96 -9.46 -9.29
C ARG A 102 5.73 -10.45 -10.42
N ILE A 103 5.96 -9.97 -11.64
CA ILE A 103 5.87 -10.79 -12.85
C ILE A 103 7.30 -11.07 -13.32
N PRO A 104 7.74 -12.35 -13.37
CA PRO A 104 9.09 -12.70 -13.80
C PRO A 104 9.47 -12.01 -15.12
N ASN A 105 10.59 -11.30 -15.14
CA ASN A 105 11.14 -10.55 -16.28
C ASN A 105 10.24 -9.44 -16.86
N ARG A 106 9.18 -9.02 -16.15
CA ARG A 106 8.21 -8.02 -16.65
C ARG A 106 7.85 -6.92 -15.65
N GLY A 107 8.57 -6.82 -14.51
CA GLY A 107 8.29 -5.87 -13.44
C GLY A 107 7.27 -6.41 -12.44
N ALA A 108 6.30 -5.59 -12.08
CA ALA A 108 5.23 -5.95 -11.15
C ALA A 108 3.86 -5.48 -11.66
N MET A 109 2.82 -5.83 -10.94
CA MET A 109 1.45 -5.40 -11.17
C MET A 109 0.80 -5.08 -9.82
N VAL A 110 0.03 -4.01 -9.75
CA VAL A 110 -0.79 -3.70 -8.57
C VAL A 110 -1.76 -4.85 -8.33
N ARG A 111 -1.77 -5.38 -7.11
CA ARG A 111 -2.61 -6.54 -6.78
C ARG A 111 -4.10 -6.19 -6.93
N GLY A 112 -4.82 -7.01 -7.67
CA GLY A 112 -6.27 -6.93 -7.78
C GLY A 112 -6.91 -8.04 -6.96
N LEU A 113 -7.69 -7.68 -5.94
CA LEU A 113 -8.44 -8.65 -5.14
C LEU A 113 -9.80 -8.93 -5.80
N THR A 114 -10.20 -10.20 -5.79
CA THR A 114 -11.57 -10.55 -6.16
C THR A 114 -12.54 -10.28 -5.00
N PRO A 115 -13.86 -10.18 -5.24
CA PRO A 115 -14.85 -10.12 -4.17
C PRO A 115 -14.74 -11.29 -3.17
N LYS A 116 -14.34 -12.46 -3.64
CA LYS A 116 -14.08 -13.63 -2.80
C LYS A 116 -12.90 -13.40 -1.86
N ASP A 117 -11.74 -12.98 -2.42
CA ASP A 117 -10.55 -12.69 -1.62
C ASP A 117 -10.84 -11.66 -0.53
N VAL A 118 -11.58 -10.61 -0.87
CA VAL A 118 -11.97 -9.56 0.07
C VAL A 118 -12.83 -10.12 1.20
N ARG A 119 -13.86 -10.92 0.88
CA ARG A 119 -14.71 -11.53 1.90
C ARG A 119 -13.91 -12.45 2.84
N GLU A 120 -13.00 -13.28 2.30
CA GLU A 120 -12.15 -14.18 3.07
C GLU A 120 -11.20 -13.42 3.99
N ILE A 121 -10.51 -12.39 3.49
CA ILE A 121 -9.59 -11.57 4.29
C ILE A 121 -10.36 -10.85 5.41
N TYR A 122 -11.49 -10.23 5.10
CA TYR A 122 -12.26 -9.48 6.10
C TYR A 122 -12.94 -10.37 7.15
N ALA A 123 -13.32 -11.60 6.81
CA ALA A 123 -13.82 -12.57 7.79
C ALA A 123 -12.76 -12.90 8.85
N VAL A 124 -11.51 -13.13 8.43
CA VAL A 124 -10.40 -13.39 9.35
C VAL A 124 -10.04 -12.14 10.15
N ARG A 125 -9.99 -10.96 9.51
CA ARG A 125 -9.72 -9.69 10.18
C ARG A 125 -10.74 -9.39 11.27
N GLU A 126 -12.04 -9.59 11.01
CA GLU A 126 -13.08 -9.36 12.00
C GLU A 126 -12.84 -10.16 13.27
N GLU A 127 -12.52 -11.45 13.15
CA GLU A 127 -12.26 -12.30 14.33
C GLU A 127 -10.99 -11.88 15.08
N LEU A 128 -9.91 -11.55 14.38
CA LEU A 128 -8.66 -11.13 15.02
C LEU A 128 -8.79 -9.75 15.69
N GLU A 129 -9.42 -8.78 15.03
CA GLU A 129 -9.62 -7.45 15.57
C GLU A 129 -10.58 -7.46 16.77
N VAL A 130 -11.64 -8.27 16.72
CA VAL A 130 -12.53 -8.53 17.85
C VAL A 130 -11.79 -9.23 18.99
N MET A 131 -10.93 -10.21 18.69
CA MET A 131 -10.08 -10.86 19.69
C MET A 131 -9.18 -9.84 20.39
N ALA A 132 -8.55 -8.93 19.62
CA ALA A 132 -7.68 -7.90 20.18
C ALA A 132 -8.44 -7.01 21.17
N VAL A 133 -9.58 -6.43 20.77
CA VAL A 133 -10.35 -5.56 21.67
C VAL A 133 -10.97 -6.29 22.85
N ARG A 134 -11.27 -7.59 22.71
CA ARG A 134 -11.80 -8.43 23.81
C ARG A 134 -10.80 -8.62 24.93
N ILE A 135 -9.51 -8.70 24.65
CA ILE A 135 -8.47 -8.96 25.65
C ILE A 135 -7.83 -7.69 26.21
N ILE A 136 -8.24 -6.49 25.78
CA ILE A 136 -7.79 -5.23 26.38
C ILE A 136 -8.06 -5.25 27.88
N ALA A 137 -7.06 -4.92 28.67
CA ALA A 137 -7.20 -4.74 30.12
C ALA A 137 -7.87 -3.39 30.41
N PHE A 138 -8.85 -3.38 31.30
CA PHE A 138 -9.50 -2.15 31.79
C PHE A 138 -9.12 -1.89 33.25
N PRO A 139 -9.08 -0.60 33.67
CA PRO A 139 -9.24 0.60 32.85
C PRO A 139 -8.04 0.82 31.92
N VAL A 140 -8.29 1.42 30.74
CA VAL A 140 -7.23 1.86 29.82
C VAL A 140 -6.54 3.09 30.41
N GLY A 141 -5.22 3.19 30.26
CA GLY A 141 -4.45 4.34 30.74
C GLY A 141 -4.84 5.65 30.06
N GLU A 142 -4.88 6.76 30.80
CA GLU A 142 -5.28 8.08 30.25
C GLU A 142 -4.36 8.50 29.09
N GLY A 143 -3.06 8.22 29.16
CA GLY A 143 -2.12 8.54 28.06
C GLY A 143 -2.44 7.83 26.74
N ASP A 144 -2.97 6.60 26.79
CA ASP A 144 -3.42 5.88 25.59
C ASP A 144 -4.71 6.47 25.04
N ILE A 145 -5.64 6.86 25.89
CA ILE A 145 -6.87 7.56 25.50
C ILE A 145 -6.53 8.89 24.83
N GLU A 146 -5.68 9.72 25.46
CA GLU A 146 -5.20 10.99 24.90
C GLU A 146 -4.54 10.80 23.52
N ARG A 147 -3.77 9.72 23.36
CA ARG A 147 -3.13 9.38 22.07
C ARG A 147 -4.14 9.07 20.99
N LEU A 148 -5.16 8.26 21.29
CA LEU A 148 -6.25 7.97 20.37
C LEU A 148 -7.04 9.23 19.99
N GLU A 149 -7.34 10.10 20.96
CA GLU A 149 -8.01 11.38 20.72
C GLU A 149 -7.18 12.31 19.83
N GLN A 150 -5.86 12.37 20.03
CA GLN A 150 -4.97 13.18 19.19
C GLN A 150 -5.03 12.71 17.74
N LEU A 151 -4.93 11.38 17.50
CA LEU A 151 -5.03 10.78 16.17
C LEU A 151 -6.40 11.02 15.55
N GLN A 152 -7.47 10.93 16.36
CA GLN A 152 -8.81 11.21 15.88
C GLN A 152 -9.01 12.69 15.51
N ARG A 153 -8.43 13.64 16.26
CA ARG A 153 -8.43 15.06 15.86
C ARG A 153 -7.70 15.28 14.54
N GLN A 154 -6.55 14.65 14.33
CA GLN A 154 -5.82 14.71 13.06
C GLN A 154 -6.65 14.16 11.90
N HIS A 155 -7.28 12.99 12.11
CA HIS A 155 -8.17 12.38 11.12
C HIS A 155 -9.35 13.33 10.77
N THR A 156 -10.01 13.91 11.78
CA THR A 156 -11.14 14.84 11.57
C THR A 156 -10.71 16.08 10.78
N ALA A 157 -9.56 16.67 11.11
CA ALA A 157 -9.02 17.81 10.39
C ALA A 157 -8.67 17.47 8.94
N ALA A 158 -8.08 16.30 8.71
CA ALA A 158 -7.73 15.82 7.38
C ALA A 158 -8.98 15.57 6.51
N VAL A 159 -10.04 14.98 7.07
CA VAL A 159 -11.33 14.80 6.38
C VAL A 159 -11.90 16.16 5.96
N ALA A 160 -11.91 17.15 6.86
CA ALA A 160 -12.41 18.50 6.57
C ALA A 160 -11.56 19.23 5.50
N ALA A 161 -10.26 18.95 5.44
CA ALA A 161 -9.34 19.50 4.44
C ALA A 161 -9.35 18.74 3.10
N GLY A 162 -9.99 17.57 3.00
CA GLY A 162 -9.93 16.69 1.83
C GLY A 162 -8.56 16.04 1.63
N ASP A 163 -7.71 16.00 2.66
CA ASP A 163 -6.38 15.38 2.64
C ASP A 163 -6.50 13.87 2.88
N LEU A 164 -6.80 13.12 1.81
CA LEU A 164 -7.01 11.67 1.87
C LEU A 164 -5.76 10.89 2.30
N LEU A 165 -4.56 11.43 2.09
CA LEU A 165 -3.33 10.79 2.54
C LEU A 165 -3.19 10.85 4.05
N THR A 166 -3.42 12.02 4.64
CA THR A 166 -3.44 12.17 6.11
C THR A 166 -4.62 11.41 6.73
N VAL A 167 -5.79 11.34 6.07
CA VAL A 167 -6.90 10.47 6.47
C VAL A 167 -6.44 9.02 6.58
N PHE A 168 -5.76 8.51 5.56
CA PHE A 168 -5.25 7.13 5.55
C PHE A 168 -4.26 6.87 6.70
N TYR A 169 -3.23 7.69 6.85
CA TYR A 169 -2.19 7.46 7.86
C TYR A 169 -2.70 7.67 9.30
N SER A 170 -3.54 8.68 9.54
CA SER A 170 -4.12 8.90 10.87
C SER A 170 -5.07 7.76 11.28
N ASN A 171 -5.87 7.24 10.33
CA ASN A 171 -6.70 6.06 10.56
C ASN A 171 -5.85 4.81 10.83
N LEU A 172 -4.76 4.61 10.09
CA LEU A 172 -3.83 3.49 10.32
C LEU A 172 -3.23 3.56 11.73
N SER A 173 -2.69 4.73 12.10
CA SER A 173 -2.08 4.94 13.42
C SER A 173 -3.09 4.79 14.56
N PHE A 174 -4.35 5.22 14.36
CA PHE A 174 -5.42 5.02 15.32
C PHE A 174 -5.64 3.52 15.61
N HIS A 175 -5.74 2.70 14.57
CA HIS A 175 -5.93 1.27 14.73
C HIS A 175 -4.70 0.56 15.31
N GLN A 176 -3.48 1.01 14.98
CA GLN A 176 -2.26 0.47 15.60
C GLN A 176 -2.23 0.71 17.11
N VAL A 177 -2.61 1.92 17.56
CA VAL A 177 -2.72 2.21 18.99
C VAL A 177 -3.84 1.38 19.63
N LEU A 178 -5.04 1.36 19.02
CA LEU A 178 -6.20 0.60 19.53
C LEU A 178 -5.88 -0.88 19.75
N PHE A 179 -5.35 -1.56 18.72
CA PHE A 179 -5.04 -2.98 18.83
C PHE A 179 -3.77 -3.23 19.66
N GLY A 180 -2.86 -2.25 19.73
CA GLY A 180 -1.70 -2.28 20.63
C GLY A 180 -2.07 -2.45 22.11
N LEU A 181 -3.23 -1.92 22.53
CA LEU A 181 -3.75 -2.04 23.89
C LEU A 181 -3.99 -3.49 24.34
N CYS A 182 -4.11 -4.45 23.40
CA CYS A 182 -4.27 -5.85 23.73
C CYS A 182 -3.00 -6.51 24.32
N GLY A 183 -1.83 -5.90 24.14
CA GLY A 183 -0.54 -6.40 24.64
C GLY A 183 -0.05 -7.71 24.01
N ASN A 184 -0.72 -8.23 22.97
CA ASN A 184 -0.35 -9.48 22.30
C ASN A 184 0.38 -9.19 20.98
N ALA A 185 1.72 -9.20 20.97
CA ALA A 185 2.53 -8.85 19.83
C ALA A 185 2.23 -9.71 18.58
N CYS A 186 2.04 -11.02 18.73
CA CYS A 186 1.72 -11.93 17.63
C CYS A 186 0.37 -11.59 16.98
N LEU A 187 -0.63 -11.25 17.78
CA LEU A 187 -1.95 -10.84 17.29
C LEU A 187 -1.86 -9.51 16.54
N ILE A 188 -1.12 -8.54 17.08
CA ILE A 188 -0.89 -7.23 16.46
C ILE A 188 -0.23 -7.38 15.09
N GLU A 189 0.88 -8.14 15.00
CA GLU A 189 1.57 -8.42 13.73
C GLU A 189 0.64 -9.07 12.70
N THR A 190 -0.19 -10.03 13.14
CA THR A 190 -1.12 -10.74 12.24
C THR A 190 -2.20 -9.80 11.70
N ILE A 191 -2.75 -8.94 12.57
CA ILE A 191 -3.74 -7.91 12.16
C ILE A 191 -3.10 -6.94 11.14
N GLU A 192 -1.88 -6.46 11.39
CA GLU A 192 -1.17 -5.55 10.50
C GLU A 192 -0.90 -6.19 9.13
N LEU A 193 -0.44 -7.44 9.11
CA LEU A 193 -0.20 -8.18 7.87
C LEU A 193 -1.47 -8.28 7.00
N LEU A 194 -2.62 -8.58 7.61
CA LEU A 194 -3.89 -8.66 6.88
C LEU A 194 -4.41 -7.28 6.47
N ALA A 195 -4.20 -6.25 7.30
CA ALA A 195 -4.57 -4.87 6.99
C ALA A 195 -3.82 -4.34 5.77
N GLN A 196 -2.50 -4.61 5.66
CA GLN A 196 -1.67 -4.22 4.52
C GLN A 196 -2.20 -4.78 3.20
N LYS A 197 -2.62 -6.04 3.16
CA LYS A 197 -3.17 -6.70 1.96
C LYS A 197 -4.39 -5.98 1.37
N VAL A 198 -5.09 -5.19 2.17
CA VAL A 198 -6.33 -4.51 1.77
C VAL A 198 -6.20 -2.97 1.79
N TYR A 199 -4.99 -2.42 1.84
CA TYR A 199 -4.81 -0.96 1.80
C TYR A 199 -5.42 -0.35 0.53
N GLY A 200 -5.19 -0.96 -0.64
CA GLY A 200 -5.71 -0.46 -1.91
C GLY A 200 -7.23 -0.45 -2.04
N ILE A 201 -7.96 -1.22 -1.21
CA ILE A 201 -9.43 -1.20 -1.26
C ILE A 201 -10.06 -0.08 -0.42
N ARG A 202 -9.32 0.51 0.51
CA ARG A 202 -9.81 1.63 1.35
C ARG A 202 -10.15 2.87 0.53
N PHE A 203 -9.45 3.09 -0.59
CA PHE A 203 -9.75 4.19 -1.52
C PHE A 203 -11.24 4.22 -1.92
N TYR A 204 -11.82 3.05 -2.17
CA TYR A 204 -13.22 2.96 -2.63
C TYR A 204 -14.22 3.42 -1.58
N ALA A 205 -13.94 3.25 -0.29
CA ALA A 205 -14.76 3.79 0.79
C ALA A 205 -14.49 5.28 1.01
N ASN A 206 -13.22 5.71 0.95
CA ASN A 206 -12.80 7.08 1.19
C ASN A 206 -13.28 8.05 0.08
N ALA A 207 -13.67 7.53 -1.08
CA ALA A 207 -14.29 8.32 -2.15
C ALA A 207 -15.70 8.86 -1.80
N PHE A 208 -16.31 8.39 -0.69
CA PHE A 208 -17.65 8.79 -0.28
C PHE A 208 -17.59 9.54 1.06
N PRO A 209 -18.03 10.83 1.09
CA PRO A 209 -18.04 11.64 2.32
C PRO A 209 -18.78 10.95 3.49
N GLU A 210 -19.89 10.28 3.20
CA GLU A 210 -20.69 9.59 4.22
C GLU A 210 -19.91 8.43 4.89
N SER A 211 -18.99 7.81 4.16
CA SER A 211 -18.12 6.75 4.70
C SER A 211 -17.05 7.33 5.62
N LEU A 212 -16.51 8.49 5.27
CA LEU A 212 -15.54 9.21 6.10
C LEU A 212 -16.18 9.73 7.40
N ASP A 213 -17.36 10.29 7.32
CA ASP A 213 -18.11 10.75 8.51
C ASP A 213 -18.48 9.59 9.43
N ARG A 214 -18.90 8.46 8.85
CA ARG A 214 -19.16 7.24 9.64
C ARG A 214 -17.91 6.74 10.34
N ALA A 215 -16.78 6.65 9.63
CA ALA A 215 -15.50 6.23 10.22
C ALA A 215 -15.09 7.15 11.37
N ARG A 216 -15.24 8.46 11.18
CA ARG A 216 -14.99 9.46 12.21
C ARG A 216 -15.86 9.24 13.45
N GLN A 217 -17.16 9.00 13.29
CA GLN A 217 -18.07 8.75 14.39
C GLN A 217 -17.77 7.41 15.09
N ASP A 218 -17.49 6.36 14.33
CA ASP A 218 -17.09 5.06 14.89
C ASP A 218 -15.84 5.19 15.78
N HIS A 219 -14.83 5.97 15.37
CA HIS A 219 -13.65 6.21 16.19
C HIS A 219 -13.97 6.94 17.49
N LEU A 220 -14.84 7.96 17.46
CA LEU A 220 -15.27 8.67 18.67
C LEU A 220 -16.02 7.74 19.63
N ASP A 221 -16.91 6.90 19.08
CA ASP A 221 -17.66 5.91 19.87
C ASP A 221 -16.72 4.87 20.49
N ILE A 222 -15.68 4.43 19.78
CA ILE A 222 -14.63 3.51 20.25
C ILE A 222 -13.87 4.13 21.42
N ILE A 223 -13.42 5.39 21.31
CA ILE A 223 -12.73 6.10 22.40
C ILE A 223 -13.61 6.17 23.63
N GLU A 224 -14.88 6.53 23.46
CA GLU A 224 -15.85 6.60 24.58
C GLU A 224 -16.09 5.24 25.22
N ALA A 225 -16.20 4.17 24.45
CA ALA A 225 -16.34 2.81 24.96
C ALA A 225 -15.11 2.36 25.77
N LEU A 226 -13.88 2.71 25.30
CA LEU A 226 -12.63 2.46 26.04
C LEU A 226 -12.60 3.22 27.36
N ARG A 227 -12.92 4.54 27.36
CA ARG A 227 -12.94 5.39 28.55
C ARG A 227 -13.93 4.88 29.58
N ALA A 228 -15.12 4.47 29.15
CA ALA A 228 -16.17 3.93 30.00
C ALA A 228 -16.01 2.43 30.33
N SER A 229 -14.94 1.77 29.87
CA SER A 229 -14.67 0.33 30.08
C SER A 229 -15.81 -0.56 29.57
N ARG A 230 -16.52 -0.15 28.50
CA ARG A 230 -17.67 -0.88 27.92
C ARG A 230 -17.21 -1.85 26.84
N ARG A 231 -16.76 -3.03 27.28
CA ARG A 231 -16.16 -4.06 26.40
C ARG A 231 -17.11 -4.53 25.30
N ASP A 232 -18.37 -4.79 25.61
CA ASP A 232 -19.31 -5.33 24.63
C ASP A 232 -19.64 -4.29 23.55
N ASP A 233 -19.74 -3.01 23.91
CA ASP A 233 -19.89 -1.90 22.98
C ASP A 233 -18.65 -1.82 22.06
N LEU A 234 -17.46 -1.92 22.63
CA LEU A 234 -16.21 -1.89 21.87
C LEU A 234 -16.13 -3.01 20.83
N ILE A 235 -16.55 -4.21 21.19
CA ILE A 235 -16.63 -5.36 20.28
C ILE A 235 -17.63 -5.10 19.14
N ALA A 236 -18.83 -4.60 19.49
CA ALA A 236 -19.86 -4.29 18.50
C ALA A 236 -19.41 -3.17 17.53
N LEU A 237 -18.76 -2.14 18.06
CA LEU A 237 -18.20 -1.03 17.28
C LEU A 237 -17.09 -1.50 16.33
N THR A 238 -16.18 -2.35 16.79
CA THR A 238 -15.10 -2.92 15.96
C THR A 238 -15.68 -3.69 14.78
N ARG A 239 -16.67 -4.54 14.98
CA ARG A 239 -17.38 -5.25 13.90
C ARG A 239 -18.06 -4.29 12.92
N ARG A 240 -18.74 -3.27 13.43
CA ARG A 240 -19.44 -2.27 12.60
C ARG A 240 -18.47 -1.49 11.73
N HIS A 241 -17.35 -1.09 12.30
CA HIS A 241 -16.33 -0.27 11.64
C HIS A 241 -15.64 -0.94 10.44
N LEU A 242 -15.52 -2.27 10.44
CA LEU A 242 -14.91 -3.02 9.36
C LEU A 242 -15.74 -3.10 8.07
N LYS A 243 -17.07 -2.99 8.16
CA LYS A 243 -18.01 -3.32 7.07
C LYS A 243 -18.00 -2.37 5.86
N PRO A 244 -17.80 -1.05 5.99
CA PRO A 244 -17.94 -0.12 4.85
C PRO A 244 -16.93 -0.35 3.72
N SER A 245 -15.66 -0.58 4.04
CA SER A 245 -14.59 -0.69 3.04
C SER A 245 -14.75 -1.89 2.09
N PRO A 246 -14.97 -3.13 2.57
CA PRO A 246 -15.21 -4.26 1.68
C PRO A 246 -16.49 -4.09 0.86
N ALA A 247 -17.55 -3.55 1.43
CA ALA A 247 -18.81 -3.35 0.71
C ALA A 247 -18.66 -2.35 -0.45
N ALA A 248 -17.96 -1.22 -0.23
CA ALA A 248 -17.69 -0.23 -1.26
C ALA A 248 -16.84 -0.80 -2.40
N TYR A 249 -15.78 -1.55 -2.07
CA TYR A 249 -14.91 -2.18 -3.06
C TYR A 249 -15.66 -3.23 -3.89
N ILE A 250 -16.39 -4.15 -3.25
CA ILE A 250 -17.15 -5.21 -3.94
C ILE A 250 -18.15 -4.59 -4.91
N LYS A 251 -18.89 -3.57 -4.47
CA LYS A 251 -19.82 -2.83 -5.33
C LYS A 251 -19.13 -2.17 -6.53
N ALA A 252 -17.95 -1.60 -6.34
CA ALA A 252 -17.18 -1.00 -7.44
C ALA A 252 -16.63 -2.07 -8.39
N TYR A 253 -16.19 -3.21 -7.87
CA TYR A 253 -15.73 -4.34 -8.66
C TYR A 253 -16.85 -4.92 -9.55
N GLU A 254 -18.03 -5.19 -8.97
CA GLU A 254 -19.20 -5.71 -9.67
C GLU A 254 -19.67 -4.77 -10.79
N ARG A 255 -19.66 -3.45 -10.54
CA ARG A 255 -19.96 -2.44 -11.57
C ARG A 255 -18.97 -2.45 -12.74
N ARG A 256 -17.70 -2.74 -12.49
CA ARG A 256 -16.65 -2.69 -13.50
C ARG A 256 -16.53 -3.99 -14.30
N PHE A 257 -16.74 -5.14 -13.66
CA PHE A 257 -16.46 -6.45 -14.23
C PHE A 257 -17.71 -7.36 -14.33
N GLY A 258 -18.85 -6.96 -13.75
CA GLY A 258 -20.05 -7.79 -13.65
C GLY A 258 -19.83 -8.99 -12.73
N ASP A 259 -20.67 -10.01 -12.84
CA ASP A 259 -20.54 -11.27 -12.11
C ASP A 259 -19.46 -12.19 -12.70
N ALA A 260 -18.84 -11.83 -13.82
CA ALA A 260 -17.77 -12.60 -14.44
C ALA A 260 -16.47 -12.40 -13.63
N ASP A 261 -15.99 -13.45 -12.96
CA ASP A 261 -14.69 -13.46 -12.33
C ASP A 261 -13.58 -13.50 -13.41
N PRO A 262 -12.85 -12.39 -13.67
CA PRO A 262 -11.82 -12.39 -14.70
C PRO A 262 -10.56 -13.18 -14.28
N VAL A 263 -10.50 -13.71 -13.05
CA VAL A 263 -9.39 -14.55 -12.56
C VAL A 263 -9.56 -16.00 -12.99
N THR A 264 -10.79 -16.47 -13.18
CA THR A 264 -11.09 -17.83 -13.65
C THR A 264 -11.21 -17.94 -15.17
N GLY A 265 -11.08 -16.84 -15.91
CA GLY A 265 -11.08 -16.78 -17.37
C GLY A 265 -9.89 -17.52 -17.96
N ASN A 266 -10.08 -18.80 -18.10
CA ASN A 266 -9.38 -19.85 -18.83
C ASN A 266 -8.48 -19.32 -19.96
N HIS A 267 -7.19 -19.62 -19.89
CA HIS A 267 -6.22 -19.54 -20.99
C HIS A 267 -6.48 -20.61 -22.07
N GLY A 268 -7.72 -20.74 -22.50
CA GLY A 268 -8.18 -21.73 -23.47
C GLY A 268 -8.97 -21.13 -24.62
N ARG A 269 -8.44 -20.11 -25.32
CA ARG A 269 -8.86 -19.87 -26.69
C ARG A 269 -8.10 -20.83 -27.62
N ALA A 270 -8.70 -21.98 -27.90
CA ALA A 270 -8.33 -22.81 -29.00
C ALA A 270 -8.34 -21.97 -30.29
N VAL A 271 -7.18 -21.90 -30.94
CA VAL A 271 -7.04 -21.38 -32.32
C VAL A 271 -7.83 -22.30 -33.23
N PRO A 272 -8.80 -21.83 -34.02
CA PRO A 272 -9.43 -22.67 -35.03
C PRO A 272 -8.39 -22.97 -36.09
N ARG A 273 -8.06 -24.28 -36.27
CA ARG A 273 -7.32 -24.77 -37.44
C ARG A 273 -8.20 -24.57 -38.66
N GLY A 274 -7.85 -23.57 -39.48
CA GLY A 274 -8.42 -23.40 -40.81
C GLY A 274 -8.08 -24.62 -41.68
N ARG A 275 -9.06 -25.05 -42.43
CA ARG A 275 -8.92 -25.98 -43.56
C ARG A 275 -8.29 -25.30 -44.76
#